data_3bb9eca02c1fdf10e1c345c92b123db2
#
_entry.id   3bb9eca02c1fdf10e1c345c92b123db2
#
_cell.length_a   1.000
_cell.length_b   1.000
_cell.length_c   1.000
_cell.angle_alpha   90.00
_cell.angle_beta   90.00
_cell.angle_gamma   90.00
#
_symmetry.space_group_name_H-M   'P 1'
#
loop_
_entity.id
_entity.type
_entity.pdbx_description
1 polymer ?
#
loop_
_entity_poly.entity_id
_entity_poly.type
_entity_poly.pdbx_seq_one_letter_code
_entity_poly.pdbx_strand_id
1 'polypeptide(L)'
;MVYKKLYYYFTSALSNYLCDKIVHEGFANQIQEGNTGRFVARNDAERKEKKELRDSNISWIDDWWLKKEILPYVQRANEKAGWNFKLTTSESAQFTIYDNKQHYWWHR
;
A
#
# COMPACT_ATOMS: atom_id res chain seq x y z
N MET A 1 26.08 -19.22 3.97
CA MET A 1 25.14 -18.74 2.92
C MET A 1 23.98 -18.07 3.57
N VAL A 2 23.66 -16.84 3.16
CA VAL A 2 22.49 -16.11 3.66
C VAL A 2 21.35 -16.28 2.67
N TYR A 3 20.26 -16.88 3.11
CA TYR A 3 19.07 -17.04 2.28
C TYR A 3 18.20 -15.81 2.41
N LYS A 4 17.88 -15.18 1.27
CA LYS A 4 16.91 -14.10 1.24
C LYS A 4 15.50 -14.67 1.32
N LYS A 5 14.67 -14.12 2.18
CA LYS A 5 13.25 -14.46 2.21
C LYS A 5 12.52 -13.69 1.12
N LEU A 6 11.48 -14.33 0.54
CA LEU A 6 10.65 -13.67 -0.48
C LEU A 6 9.70 -12.64 0.13
N TYR A 7 9.37 -12.80 1.41
CA TYR A 7 8.50 -11.88 2.14
C TYR A 7 8.88 -11.87 3.61
N TYR A 8 8.36 -10.91 4.34
CA TYR A 8 8.51 -10.82 5.79
C TYR A 8 7.22 -10.24 6.39
N TYR A 9 6.90 -10.65 7.61
CA TYR A 9 5.72 -10.14 8.30
C TYR A 9 5.97 -10.07 9.80
N PHE A 10 5.16 -9.26 10.48
CA PHE A 10 5.14 -9.14 11.93
C PHE A 10 3.72 -9.34 12.42
N THR A 11 3.55 -10.21 13.41
CA THR A 11 2.24 -10.44 14.03
C THR A 11 1.98 -9.37 15.07
N SER A 12 0.73 -8.87 15.12
CA SER A 12 0.27 -7.91 16.13
C SER A 12 1.21 -6.69 16.28
N ALA A 13 1.76 -6.23 15.17
CA ALA A 13 2.78 -5.16 15.18
C ALA A 13 2.22 -3.80 15.55
N LEU A 14 0.99 -3.50 15.11
CA LEU A 14 0.33 -2.21 15.35
C LEU A 14 -0.79 -2.37 16.35
N SER A 15 -0.96 -1.38 17.25
CA SER A 15 -2.07 -1.36 18.19
C SER A 15 -3.40 -1.17 17.48
N ASN A 16 -4.49 -1.59 18.12
CA ASN A 16 -5.83 -1.35 17.61
C ASN A 16 -6.11 0.15 17.42
N TYR A 17 -5.63 0.97 18.35
CA TYR A 17 -5.75 2.43 18.25
C TYR A 17 -5.11 2.95 16.97
N LEU A 18 -3.90 2.50 16.65
CA LEU A 18 -3.19 2.93 15.46
C LEU A 18 -3.89 2.44 14.18
N CYS A 19 -4.35 1.20 14.16
CA CYS A 19 -5.12 0.67 13.03
C CYS A 19 -6.39 1.48 12.79
N ASP A 20 -7.13 1.80 13.84
CA ASP A 20 -8.36 2.61 13.75
C ASP A 20 -8.05 4.02 13.25
N LYS A 21 -6.94 4.61 13.70
CA LYS A 21 -6.49 5.91 13.22
C LYS A 21 -6.16 5.90 11.73
N ILE A 22 -5.49 4.86 11.26
CA ILE A 22 -5.19 4.69 9.83
C ILE A 22 -6.47 4.63 9.01
N VAL A 23 -7.44 3.84 9.44
CA VAL A 23 -8.73 3.71 8.75
C VAL A 23 -9.47 5.05 8.73
N HIS A 24 -9.51 5.74 9.86
CA HIS A 24 -10.17 7.06 9.95
C HIS A 24 -9.54 8.07 8.98
N GLU A 25 -8.22 8.18 8.98
CA GLU A 25 -7.51 9.09 8.08
C GLU A 25 -7.67 8.70 6.62
N GLY A 26 -7.63 7.40 6.33
CA GLY A 26 -7.80 6.90 4.96
C GLY A 26 -9.15 7.28 4.38
N PHE A 27 -10.23 7.20 5.17
CA PHE A 27 -11.56 7.63 4.72
C PHE A 27 -11.76 9.13 4.74
N ALA A 28 -11.04 9.87 5.58
CA ALA A 28 -11.14 11.33 5.67
C ALA A 28 -10.44 12.04 4.51
N ASN A 29 -9.40 11.44 3.94
CA ASN A 29 -8.64 12.02 2.85
C ASN A 29 -9.39 11.84 1.53
N GLN A 30 -8.98 12.61 0.49
CA GLN A 30 -9.61 12.55 -0.81
C GLN A 30 -9.52 11.16 -1.41
N ILE A 31 -10.68 10.56 -1.67
CA ILE A 31 -10.77 9.22 -2.27
C ILE A 31 -10.83 9.36 -3.79
N GLN A 32 -10.04 8.55 -4.48
CA GLN A 32 -9.97 8.54 -5.93
C GLN A 32 -9.86 7.10 -6.44
N GLU A 33 -10.03 6.92 -7.75
CA GLU A 33 -9.90 5.62 -8.40
C GLU A 33 -8.45 5.14 -8.36
N GLY A 34 -8.25 3.85 -8.03
CA GLY A 34 -6.92 3.25 -8.02
C GLY A 34 -6.34 3.09 -9.41
N ASN A 35 -5.03 3.29 -9.53
CA ASN A 35 -4.30 3.17 -10.80
C ASN A 35 -3.43 1.91 -10.82
N THR A 36 -3.20 1.40 -12.04
CA THR A 36 -2.30 0.28 -12.29
C THR A 36 -1.06 0.80 -13.02
N GLY A 37 0.04 0.93 -12.28
CA GLY A 37 1.28 1.48 -12.84
C GLY A 37 1.06 2.88 -13.39
N ARG A 38 1.50 3.09 -14.66
CA ARG A 38 1.36 4.39 -15.34
C ARG A 38 0.14 4.45 -16.24
N PHE A 39 -0.77 3.49 -16.13
CA PHE A 39 -1.95 3.45 -16.97
C PHE A 39 -2.93 4.55 -16.57
N VAL A 40 -3.20 5.46 -17.48
CA VAL A 40 -4.19 6.53 -17.32
C VAL A 40 -5.23 6.38 -18.41
N ALA A 41 -6.48 6.14 -18.01
CA ALA A 41 -7.58 5.96 -18.95
C ALA A 41 -7.91 7.28 -19.66
N ARG A 42 -7.95 7.28 -21.00
CA ARG A 42 -8.27 8.44 -21.84
C ARG A 42 -9.72 8.46 -22.29
N ASN A 43 -10.42 7.34 -22.19
CA ASN A 43 -11.82 7.20 -22.60
C ASN A 43 -12.50 6.07 -21.83
N ASP A 44 -13.80 5.87 -22.05
CA ASP A 44 -14.58 4.86 -21.32
C ASP A 44 -14.13 3.43 -21.62
N ALA A 45 -13.69 3.13 -22.84
CA ALA A 45 -13.20 1.80 -23.17
C ALA A 45 -11.92 1.46 -22.43
N GLU A 46 -10.97 2.39 -22.37
CA GLU A 46 -9.72 2.24 -21.60
C GLU A 46 -9.99 2.15 -20.11
N ARG A 47 -10.98 2.90 -19.59
CA ARG A 47 -11.37 2.83 -18.18
C ARG A 47 -11.90 1.45 -17.83
N LYS A 48 -12.71 0.84 -18.70
CA LYS A 48 -13.22 -0.51 -18.49
C LYS A 48 -12.08 -1.53 -18.46
N GLU A 49 -11.15 -1.43 -19.40
CA GLU A 49 -9.95 -2.28 -19.45
C GLU A 49 -9.12 -2.14 -18.19
N LYS A 50 -8.88 -0.93 -17.72
CA LYS A 50 -8.17 -0.66 -16.48
C LYS A 50 -8.87 -1.30 -15.28
N LYS A 51 -10.19 -1.24 -15.19
CA LYS A 51 -10.98 -1.84 -14.11
C LYS A 51 -10.97 -3.37 -14.13
N GLU A 52 -10.76 -3.99 -15.28
CA GLU A 52 -10.59 -5.44 -15.36
C GLU A 52 -9.29 -5.88 -14.66
N LEU A 53 -8.24 -5.06 -14.70
CA LEU A 53 -6.99 -5.30 -14.01
C LEU A 53 -7.06 -4.92 -12.54
N ARG A 54 -7.59 -3.75 -12.24
CA ARG A 54 -7.72 -3.24 -10.88
C ARG A 54 -8.96 -2.38 -10.76
N ASP A 55 -9.82 -2.74 -9.83
CA ASP A 55 -10.98 -1.94 -9.44
C ASP A 55 -10.91 -1.68 -7.94
N SER A 56 -10.55 -0.47 -7.56
CA SER A 56 -10.38 -0.07 -6.18
C SER A 56 -10.54 1.42 -6.03
N ASN A 57 -10.75 1.87 -4.79
CA ASN A 57 -10.67 3.27 -4.44
C ASN A 57 -9.49 3.47 -3.51
N ILE A 58 -8.81 4.59 -3.64
CA ILE A 58 -7.62 4.86 -2.86
C ILE A 58 -7.66 6.27 -2.30
N SER A 59 -6.94 6.46 -1.21
CA SER A 59 -6.53 7.77 -0.72
C SER A 59 -5.07 7.72 -0.30
N TRP A 60 -4.48 8.88 -0.05
CA TRP A 60 -3.07 8.96 0.31
C TRP A 60 -2.94 9.50 1.72
N ILE A 61 -2.10 8.85 2.53
CA ILE A 61 -1.75 9.31 3.86
C ILE A 61 -0.28 9.68 3.85
N ASP A 62 0.01 10.97 3.99
CA ASP A 62 1.37 11.49 3.96
C ASP A 62 1.83 12.01 5.33
N ASP A 63 1.09 11.70 6.37
CA ASP A 63 1.34 12.21 7.71
C ASP A 63 2.55 11.55 8.35
N TRP A 64 3.38 12.35 9.00
CA TRP A 64 4.58 11.89 9.66
C TRP A 64 4.33 10.82 10.73
N TRP A 65 3.19 10.91 11.44
CA TRP A 65 2.87 9.94 12.48
C TRP A 65 2.82 8.50 11.96
N LEU A 66 2.33 8.31 10.73
CA LEU A 66 2.26 6.98 10.11
C LEU A 66 3.64 6.46 9.73
N LYS A 67 4.44 7.30 9.08
CA LYS A 67 5.81 6.93 8.69
C LYS A 67 6.65 6.56 9.90
N LYS A 68 6.55 7.34 10.97
CA LYS A 68 7.27 7.09 12.22
C LYS A 68 6.96 5.71 12.81
N GLU A 69 5.72 5.26 12.69
CA GLU A 69 5.30 3.96 13.24
C GLU A 69 5.67 2.79 12.34
N ILE A 70 5.64 2.97 11.02
CA ILE A 70 5.80 1.88 10.04
C ILE A 70 7.25 1.68 9.60
N LEU A 71 8.00 2.76 9.37
CA LEU A 71 9.37 2.66 8.84
C LEU A 71 10.32 1.80 9.67
N PRO A 72 10.27 1.79 11.01
CA PRO A 72 11.11 0.89 11.80
C PRO A 72 10.88 -0.59 11.46
N TYR A 73 9.63 -0.98 11.18
CA TYR A 73 9.32 -2.35 10.77
C TYR A 73 9.86 -2.66 9.38
N VAL A 74 9.76 -1.72 8.45
CA VAL A 74 10.33 -1.88 7.10
C VAL A 74 11.84 -2.10 7.18
N GLN A 75 12.53 -1.31 7.98
CA GLN A 75 13.99 -1.45 8.18
C GLN A 75 14.34 -2.80 8.81
N ARG A 76 13.59 -3.22 9.81
CA ARG A 76 13.80 -4.50 10.48
C ARG A 76 13.57 -5.68 9.55
N ALA A 77 12.51 -5.62 8.73
CA ALA A 77 12.24 -6.64 7.72
C ALA A 77 13.36 -6.72 6.69
N ASN A 78 13.85 -5.57 6.24
CA ASN A 78 14.96 -5.48 5.29
C ASN A 78 16.20 -6.20 5.80
N GLU A 79 16.54 -6.01 7.07
CA GLU A 79 17.68 -6.68 7.70
C GLU A 79 17.42 -8.17 7.91
N LYS A 80 16.31 -8.52 8.54
CA LYS A 80 16.01 -9.90 8.94
C LYS A 80 15.73 -10.82 7.75
N ALA A 81 15.16 -10.30 6.69
CA ALA A 81 14.94 -11.08 5.47
C ALA A 81 16.20 -11.20 4.61
N GLY A 82 17.24 -10.46 4.93
CA GLY A 82 18.50 -10.50 4.20
C GLY A 82 18.48 -9.74 2.88
N TRP A 83 17.52 -8.85 2.68
CA TRP A 83 17.42 -8.07 1.44
C TRP A 83 18.51 -7.00 1.35
N ASN A 84 18.79 -6.33 2.45
CA ASN A 84 19.84 -5.32 2.59
C ASN A 84 19.74 -4.19 1.54
N PHE A 85 18.51 -3.78 1.22
CA PHE A 85 18.30 -2.62 0.36
C PHE A 85 18.74 -1.34 1.07
N LYS A 86 19.26 -0.40 0.30
CA LYS A 86 19.56 0.94 0.81
C LYS A 86 18.28 1.76 0.77
N LEU A 87 17.66 1.93 1.94
CA LEU A 87 16.40 2.67 2.07
C LEU A 87 16.71 4.15 2.36
N THR A 88 16.36 5.04 1.45
CA THR A 88 16.65 6.47 1.56
C THR A 88 15.40 7.32 1.76
N THR A 89 14.30 6.99 1.05
CA THR A 89 13.05 7.74 1.11
C THR A 89 11.88 6.78 1.02
N SER A 90 10.69 7.27 1.34
CA SER A 90 9.44 6.54 1.11
C SER A 90 8.41 7.45 0.47
N GLU A 91 7.53 6.86 -0.33
CA GLU A 91 6.37 7.56 -0.86
C GLU A 91 5.32 7.73 0.24
N SER A 92 4.30 8.53 -0.04
CA SER A 92 3.09 8.57 0.77
C SER A 92 2.45 7.19 0.82
N ALA A 93 1.83 6.85 1.93
CA ALA A 93 1.16 5.56 2.07
C ALA A 93 -0.17 5.59 1.32
N GLN A 94 -0.39 4.58 0.48
CA GLN A 94 -1.66 4.41 -0.19
C GLN A 94 -2.61 3.61 0.71
N PHE A 95 -3.77 4.20 0.99
CA PHE A 95 -4.87 3.52 1.66
C PHE A 95 -5.83 3.02 0.59
N THR A 96 -6.00 1.71 0.50
CA THR A 96 -6.81 1.10 -0.56
C THR A 96 -8.09 0.53 0.00
N ILE A 97 -9.20 0.82 -0.67
CA ILE A 97 -10.53 0.35 -0.32
C ILE A 97 -11.01 -0.58 -1.43
N TYR A 98 -11.36 -1.80 -1.05
CA TYR A 98 -11.99 -2.77 -1.93
C TYR A 98 -13.41 -3.03 -1.43
N ASP A 99 -14.40 -2.48 -2.12
CA ASP A 99 -15.79 -2.80 -1.87
C ASP A 99 -16.17 -4.13 -2.55
N ASN A 100 -17.38 -4.59 -2.30
CA ASN A 100 -17.85 -5.84 -2.89
C ASN A 100 -17.67 -5.82 -4.42
N LYS A 101 -17.09 -6.90 -4.96
CA LYS A 101 -16.74 -7.08 -6.38
C LYS A 101 -15.56 -6.26 -6.88
N GLN A 102 -14.96 -5.40 -6.08
CA GLN A 102 -13.73 -4.73 -6.44
C GLN A 102 -12.54 -5.66 -6.24
N HIS A 103 -11.46 -5.44 -6.98
CA HIS A 103 -10.34 -6.37 -7.00
C HIS A 103 -9.07 -5.73 -7.57
N TYR A 104 -7.96 -6.41 -7.36
CA TYR A 104 -6.70 -6.19 -8.07
C TYR A 104 -6.23 -7.54 -8.60
N TRP A 105 -6.25 -7.72 -9.93
CA TRP A 105 -5.88 -8.98 -10.56
C TRP A 105 -4.40 -9.30 -10.32
N TRP A 106 -3.97 -10.50 -10.68
CA TRP A 106 -2.59 -10.93 -10.55
C TRP A 106 -1.64 -9.88 -11.14
N HIS A 107 -0.63 -9.47 -10.36
CA HIS A 107 0.32 -8.43 -10.75
C HIS A 107 1.65 -8.64 -10.01
N ARG A 108 2.68 -7.91 -10.48
CA ARG A 108 3.99 -7.87 -9.85
C ARG A 108 4.39 -6.46 -9.50
#